data_4696db0386b4b6d04b0c6fc44d3c5ff2
#
_entry.id   4696db0386b4b6d04b0c6fc44d3c5ff2
#
_cell.length_a   1.000
_cell.length_b   1.000
_cell.length_c   1.000
_cell.angle_alpha   90.00
_cell.angle_beta   90.00
_cell.angle_gamma   90.00
#
_symmetry.space_group_name_H-M   'P 1'
#
loop_
_entity.id
_entity.type
_entity.pdbx_description
1 polymer ?
#
loop_
_entity_poly.entity_id
_entity_poly.type
_entity_poly.pdbx_seq_one_letter_code
_entity_poly.pdbx_strand_id
1 'polypeptide(L)'
;MTTKYTDLVHTNLSHVTAPVAIGALNTGFLLATAKDFNNDLDVLNYALTLEYLEAEFYRQGNNANLTSGKEKKYLLAIQADEESHVATLTATIKSLGGTPVAPPAVDYGKAFDSRTSFLTTSHVFENKGVGAYLGAAGYIKNKAILQAAAGIFGVEARHAAIVGNLLNLHPEGGVYMGAFETGVTKANVLAAVAPFIVGANKMHAAVTL
;
A
#
# COMPACT_ATOMS: atom_id res chain seq x y z
N MET A 1 36.66 -5.15 -18.23
CA MET A 1 36.20 -3.79 -18.55
C MET A 1 35.17 -3.41 -17.52
N THR A 2 35.54 -2.57 -16.58
CA THR A 2 34.61 -2.09 -15.55
C THR A 2 33.89 -0.86 -16.11
N THR A 3 32.68 -1.04 -16.58
CA THR A 3 31.80 0.09 -16.93
C THR A 3 31.58 0.90 -15.66
N LYS A 4 31.98 2.15 -15.65
CA LYS A 4 31.84 3.00 -14.46
C LYS A 4 30.35 3.25 -14.21
N TYR A 5 29.94 3.24 -12.94
CA TYR A 5 28.56 3.50 -12.50
C TYR A 5 27.99 4.80 -13.10
N THR A 6 28.83 5.80 -13.35
CA THR A 6 28.48 7.05 -14.02
C THR A 6 27.98 6.88 -15.46
N ASP A 7 28.46 5.87 -16.20
CA ASP A 7 28.06 5.65 -17.59
C ASP A 7 26.66 5.01 -17.68
N LEU A 8 26.29 4.19 -16.68
CA LEU A 8 24.95 3.59 -16.56
C LEU A 8 23.88 4.64 -16.23
N VAL A 9 24.22 5.63 -15.43
CA VAL A 9 23.27 6.71 -15.08
C VAL A 9 23.02 7.63 -16.27
N HIS A 10 24.06 7.95 -17.05
CA HIS A 10 23.92 8.83 -18.22
C HIS A 10 23.19 8.17 -19.41
N THR A 11 23.35 6.88 -19.64
CA THR A 11 22.66 6.18 -20.73
C THR A 11 21.17 5.99 -20.48
N ASN A 12 20.73 5.87 -19.24
CA ASN A 12 19.31 5.73 -18.90
C ASN A 12 18.55 7.07 -18.85
N LEU A 13 19.24 8.20 -18.62
CA LEU A 13 18.60 9.51 -18.58
C LEU A 13 18.40 10.13 -19.98
N SER A 14 19.14 9.68 -21.00
CA SER A 14 19.06 10.24 -22.36
C SER A 14 17.79 9.83 -23.12
N HIS A 15 17.01 8.87 -22.63
CA HIS A 15 15.75 8.44 -23.24
C HIS A 15 14.48 8.93 -22.48
N VAL A 16 14.64 9.60 -21.35
CA VAL A 16 13.54 10.24 -20.64
C VAL A 16 13.53 11.72 -21.00
N THR A 17 12.74 12.11 -21.99
CA THR A 17 12.38 13.52 -22.15
C THR A 17 11.53 13.90 -20.96
N ALA A 18 12.17 14.52 -19.96
CA ALA A 18 11.59 14.86 -18.66
C ALA A 18 10.18 15.50 -18.71
N PRO A 19 9.84 16.38 -19.71
CA PRO A 19 8.49 16.96 -19.80
C PRO A 19 7.39 15.95 -20.11
N VAL A 20 7.71 14.90 -20.91
CA VAL A 20 6.71 13.89 -21.31
C VAL A 20 6.46 12.89 -20.19
N ALA A 21 7.49 12.51 -19.45
CA ALA A 21 7.35 11.60 -18.32
C ALA A 21 6.55 12.24 -17.16
N ILE A 22 6.80 13.51 -16.85
CA ILE A 22 6.03 14.25 -15.83
C ILE A 22 4.59 14.45 -16.28
N GLY A 23 4.34 14.74 -17.57
CA GLY A 23 3.00 14.84 -18.11
C GLY A 23 2.24 13.52 -18.12
N ALA A 24 2.90 12.41 -18.45
CA ALA A 24 2.29 11.07 -18.41
C ALA A 24 2.03 10.58 -16.98
N LEU A 25 2.92 10.88 -16.04
CA LEU A 25 2.71 10.61 -14.62
C LEU A 25 1.52 11.42 -14.05
N ASN A 26 1.37 12.68 -14.50
CA ASN A 26 0.26 13.54 -14.05
C ASN A 26 -1.09 13.19 -14.68
N THR A 27 -1.16 12.65 -15.89
CA THR A 27 -2.45 12.36 -16.52
C THR A 27 -3.17 11.17 -15.87
N GLY A 28 -2.47 10.14 -15.43
CA GLY A 28 -3.05 9.06 -14.60
C GLY A 28 -3.42 9.52 -13.19
N PHE A 29 -2.68 10.47 -12.65
CA PHE A 29 -2.89 11.05 -11.32
C PHE A 29 -4.02 12.09 -11.29
N LEU A 30 -4.21 12.86 -12.38
CA LEU A 30 -5.26 13.90 -12.49
C LEU A 30 -6.67 13.35 -12.78
N LEU A 31 -6.80 12.04 -13.05
CA LEU A 31 -8.10 11.39 -13.23
C LEU A 31 -8.73 10.92 -11.89
N ALA A 32 -8.05 11.10 -10.77
CA ALA A 32 -8.68 11.02 -9.47
C ALA A 32 -9.70 12.17 -9.37
N THR A 33 -10.98 11.82 -9.37
CA THR A 33 -12.05 12.83 -9.33
C THR A 33 -11.93 13.68 -8.07
N ALA A 34 -12.14 14.97 -8.16
CA ALA A 34 -11.99 15.96 -7.08
C ALA A 34 -12.88 15.70 -5.81
N LYS A 35 -13.46 14.50 -5.68
CA LYS A 35 -14.36 14.08 -4.62
C LYS A 35 -13.85 12.92 -3.75
N ASP A 36 -12.67 12.34 -4.03
CA ASP A 36 -12.22 11.16 -3.28
C ASP A 36 -11.94 11.48 -1.80
N PHE A 37 -11.42 12.69 -1.52
CA PHE A 37 -11.13 13.14 -0.16
C PHE A 37 -11.45 14.63 -0.01
N ASN A 38 -12.09 15.01 1.11
CA ASN A 38 -12.44 16.41 1.40
C ASN A 38 -11.29 17.16 2.09
N ASN A 39 -10.47 16.46 2.88
CA ASN A 39 -9.40 17.02 3.69
C ASN A 39 -8.37 15.94 4.08
N ASP A 40 -7.31 16.36 4.76
CA ASP A 40 -6.24 15.46 5.20
C ASP A 40 -6.72 14.37 6.19
N LEU A 41 -7.73 14.68 7.04
CA LEU A 41 -8.30 13.69 7.96
C LEU A 41 -9.01 12.54 7.22
N ASP A 42 -9.67 12.84 6.09
CA ASP A 42 -10.29 11.81 5.27
C ASP A 42 -9.23 10.88 4.64
N VAL A 43 -8.09 11.45 4.20
CA VAL A 43 -6.96 10.67 3.69
C VAL A 43 -6.37 9.80 4.79
N LEU A 44 -6.13 10.36 5.96
CA LEU A 44 -5.56 9.64 7.10
C LEU A 44 -6.47 8.50 7.58
N ASN A 45 -7.77 8.72 7.64
CA ASN A 45 -8.74 7.68 8.02
C ASN A 45 -8.86 6.59 6.97
N TYR A 46 -8.75 6.94 5.69
CA TYR A 46 -8.68 5.96 4.61
C TYR A 46 -7.41 5.10 4.74
N ALA A 47 -6.25 5.71 4.92
CA ALA A 47 -5.01 4.99 5.15
C ALA A 47 -5.13 4.10 6.39
N LEU A 48 -5.61 4.63 7.54
CA LEU A 48 -5.79 3.85 8.77
C LEU A 48 -6.68 2.62 8.59
N THR A 49 -7.68 2.69 7.71
CA THR A 49 -8.52 1.52 7.39
C THR A 49 -7.70 0.41 6.72
N LEU A 50 -6.79 0.76 5.82
CA LEU A 50 -5.94 -0.20 5.11
C LEU A 50 -4.90 -0.80 6.06
N GLU A 51 -4.25 0.03 6.87
CA GLU A 51 -3.28 -0.45 7.88
C GLU A 51 -3.91 -1.40 8.89
N TYR A 52 -5.16 -1.17 9.32
CA TYR A 52 -5.87 -2.14 10.16
C TYR A 52 -6.05 -3.49 9.47
N LEU A 53 -6.35 -3.49 8.16
CA LEU A 53 -6.46 -4.72 7.39
C LEU A 53 -5.12 -5.45 7.32
N GLU A 54 -4.03 -4.74 7.04
CA GLU A 54 -2.71 -5.33 6.90
C GLU A 54 -2.15 -5.82 8.24
N ALA A 55 -2.22 -5.02 9.29
CA ALA A 55 -1.80 -5.42 10.64
C ALA A 55 -2.52 -6.70 11.11
N GLU A 56 -3.83 -6.76 10.95
CA GLU A 56 -4.62 -7.93 11.35
C GLU A 56 -4.36 -9.13 10.44
N PHE A 57 -4.14 -8.90 9.15
CA PHE A 57 -3.76 -9.94 8.19
C PHE A 57 -2.44 -10.62 8.58
N TYR A 58 -1.40 -9.83 8.84
CA TYR A 58 -0.12 -10.38 9.27
C TYR A 58 -0.19 -11.03 10.65
N ARG A 59 -0.97 -10.49 11.58
CA ARG A 59 -1.18 -11.10 12.89
C ARG A 59 -1.80 -12.49 12.78
N GLN A 60 -2.82 -12.68 11.95
CA GLN A 60 -3.44 -13.98 11.72
C GLN A 60 -2.52 -14.93 10.95
N GLY A 61 -1.90 -14.45 9.87
CA GLY A 61 -1.01 -15.24 9.02
C GLY A 61 0.23 -15.76 9.77
N ASN A 62 0.85 -14.93 10.58
CA ASN A 62 1.99 -15.33 11.42
C ASN A 62 1.59 -16.34 12.50
N ASN A 63 0.37 -16.20 13.07
CA ASN A 63 -0.18 -17.16 14.04
C ASN A 63 -0.54 -18.50 13.40
N ALA A 64 -0.83 -18.55 12.10
CA ALA A 64 -1.10 -19.78 11.38
C ALA A 64 0.16 -20.68 11.21
N ASN A 65 1.35 -20.18 11.56
CA ASN A 65 2.63 -20.91 11.52
C ASN A 65 2.96 -21.55 10.16
N LEU A 66 2.61 -20.87 9.07
CA LEU A 66 2.83 -21.34 7.69
C LEU A 66 4.26 -21.13 7.19
N THR A 67 5.06 -20.38 7.93
CA THR A 67 6.42 -19.97 7.55
C THR A 67 7.42 -20.26 8.66
N SER A 68 8.70 -20.30 8.34
CA SER A 68 9.77 -20.62 9.30
C SER A 68 11.07 -19.86 8.98
N GLY A 69 12.05 -19.96 9.86
CA GLY A 69 13.42 -19.47 9.64
C GLY A 69 13.47 -17.97 9.31
N LYS A 70 14.20 -17.61 8.25
CA LYS A 70 14.40 -16.22 7.81
C LYS A 70 13.09 -15.58 7.29
N GLU A 71 12.27 -16.35 6.61
CA GLU A 71 10.98 -15.93 6.08
C GLU A 71 10.04 -15.46 7.21
N LYS A 72 9.88 -16.29 8.24
CA LYS A 72 9.07 -15.92 9.42
C LYS A 72 9.57 -14.64 10.08
N LYS A 73 10.89 -14.41 10.11
CA LYS A 73 11.46 -13.18 10.69
C LYS A 73 11.07 -11.94 9.88
N TYR A 74 11.07 -12.02 8.55
CA TYR A 74 10.61 -10.92 7.70
C TYR A 74 9.12 -10.61 7.94
N LEU A 75 8.27 -11.64 7.94
CA LEU A 75 6.83 -11.45 8.10
C LEU A 75 6.44 -10.93 9.49
N LEU A 76 7.19 -11.32 10.53
CA LEU A 76 7.02 -10.74 11.87
C LEU A 76 7.49 -9.27 11.94
N ALA A 77 8.55 -8.92 11.20
CA ALA A 77 9.00 -7.53 11.12
C ALA A 77 7.97 -6.67 10.37
N ILE A 78 7.45 -7.15 9.26
CA ILE A 78 6.35 -6.48 8.53
C ILE A 78 5.14 -6.27 9.44
N GLN A 79 4.71 -7.30 10.18
CA GLN A 79 3.62 -7.15 11.15
C GLN A 79 3.89 -6.00 12.14
N ALA A 80 5.09 -5.90 12.68
CA ALA A 80 5.45 -4.86 13.63
C ALA A 80 5.44 -3.46 12.98
N ASP A 81 5.81 -3.37 11.70
CA ASP A 81 5.75 -2.14 10.94
C ASP A 81 4.29 -1.71 10.72
N GLU A 82 3.39 -2.63 10.32
CA GLU A 82 1.96 -2.33 10.14
C GLU A 82 1.29 -1.91 11.46
N GLU A 83 1.60 -2.57 12.57
CA GLU A 83 1.13 -2.16 13.90
C GLU A 83 1.63 -0.75 14.26
N SER A 84 2.85 -0.38 13.84
CA SER A 84 3.42 0.96 14.03
C SER A 84 2.74 1.99 13.13
N HIS A 85 2.41 1.65 11.87
CA HIS A 85 1.65 2.50 10.96
C HIS A 85 0.26 2.82 11.55
N VAL A 86 -0.46 1.80 12.03
CA VAL A 86 -1.75 1.97 12.74
C VAL A 86 -1.63 2.93 13.92
N ALA A 87 -0.63 2.73 14.77
CA ALA A 87 -0.42 3.58 15.95
C ALA A 87 -0.12 5.03 15.56
N THR A 88 0.75 5.23 14.56
CA THR A 88 1.15 6.54 14.06
C THR A 88 -0.01 7.30 13.44
N LEU A 89 -0.78 6.66 12.55
CA LEU A 89 -1.95 7.28 11.93
C LEU A 89 -3.02 7.62 12.96
N THR A 90 -3.28 6.72 13.91
CA THR A 90 -4.24 6.95 15.00
C THR A 90 -3.84 8.17 15.84
N ALA A 91 -2.56 8.27 16.21
CA ALA A 91 -2.04 9.40 16.98
C ALA A 91 -2.12 10.71 16.17
N THR A 92 -1.76 10.66 14.89
CA THR A 92 -1.80 11.82 13.99
C THR A 92 -3.24 12.35 13.85
N ILE A 93 -4.22 11.48 13.57
CA ILE A 93 -5.63 11.87 13.45
C ILE A 93 -6.10 12.57 14.74
N LYS A 94 -5.80 11.99 15.91
CA LYS A 94 -6.15 12.58 17.21
C LYS A 94 -5.48 13.93 17.42
N SER A 95 -4.21 14.08 17.08
CA SER A 95 -3.47 15.34 17.22
C SER A 95 -4.04 16.48 16.37
N LEU A 96 -4.69 16.15 15.27
CA LEU A 96 -5.40 17.08 14.38
C LEU A 96 -6.85 17.34 14.82
N GLY A 97 -7.27 16.82 15.97
CA GLY A 97 -8.64 16.95 16.48
C GLY A 97 -9.67 16.06 15.77
N GLY A 98 -9.20 15.10 14.96
CA GLY A 98 -10.05 14.14 14.27
C GLY A 98 -10.38 12.91 15.13
N THR A 99 -11.37 12.14 14.68
CA THR A 99 -11.73 10.84 15.26
C THR A 99 -11.18 9.74 14.36
N PRO A 100 -10.28 8.87 14.88
CA PRO A 100 -9.84 7.70 14.13
C PRO A 100 -11.01 6.75 13.83
N VAL A 101 -11.04 6.19 12.62
CA VAL A 101 -11.97 5.10 12.30
C VAL A 101 -11.70 3.90 13.18
N ALA A 102 -12.75 3.12 13.47
CA ALA A 102 -12.60 1.86 14.18
C ALA A 102 -12.05 0.76 13.23
N PRO A 103 -11.31 -0.23 13.77
CA PRO A 103 -10.90 -1.39 12.98
C PRO A 103 -12.11 -2.09 12.36
N PRO A 104 -12.10 -2.41 11.07
CA PRO A 104 -13.17 -3.18 10.46
C PRO A 104 -13.15 -4.64 10.96
N ALA A 105 -14.31 -5.27 10.99
CA ALA A 105 -14.36 -6.72 11.11
C ALA A 105 -13.89 -7.33 9.78
N VAL A 106 -13.04 -8.36 9.84
CA VAL A 106 -12.37 -8.93 8.67
C VAL A 106 -12.55 -10.44 8.56
N ASP A 107 -12.55 -10.93 7.33
CA ASP A 107 -12.49 -12.33 6.96
C ASP A 107 -11.58 -12.49 5.75
N TYR A 108 -10.44 -13.12 5.94
CA TYR A 108 -9.46 -13.35 4.88
C TYR A 108 -9.68 -14.65 4.10
N GLY A 109 -10.78 -15.35 4.36
CA GLY A 109 -11.15 -16.56 3.65
C GLY A 109 -10.04 -17.59 3.67
N LYS A 110 -9.57 -17.97 2.47
CA LYS A 110 -8.54 -19.00 2.28
C LYS A 110 -7.10 -18.47 2.29
N ALA A 111 -6.88 -17.23 2.70
CA ALA A 111 -5.54 -16.67 2.67
C ALA A 111 -4.53 -17.44 3.53
N PHE A 112 -4.99 -18.13 4.56
CA PHE A 112 -4.14 -18.87 5.49
C PHE A 112 -4.21 -20.39 5.32
N ASP A 113 -4.74 -20.89 4.20
CA ASP A 113 -4.78 -22.33 3.92
C ASP A 113 -3.38 -22.91 3.60
N SER A 114 -2.45 -22.08 3.14
CA SER A 114 -1.08 -22.48 2.81
C SER A 114 -0.12 -21.30 2.86
N ARG A 115 1.21 -21.61 2.91
CA ARG A 115 2.26 -20.61 2.73
C ARG A 115 2.06 -19.78 1.45
N THR A 116 1.76 -20.46 0.34
CA THR A 116 1.60 -19.77 -0.96
C THR A 116 0.42 -18.81 -0.94
N SER A 117 -0.74 -19.23 -0.42
CA SER A 117 -1.91 -18.33 -0.33
C SER A 117 -1.65 -17.16 0.62
N PHE A 118 -0.97 -17.38 1.75
CA PHE A 118 -0.57 -16.32 2.66
C PHE A 118 0.31 -15.27 1.96
N LEU A 119 1.41 -15.70 1.36
CA LEU A 119 2.34 -14.79 0.69
C LEU A 119 1.73 -14.11 -0.56
N THR A 120 0.88 -14.82 -1.32
CA THR A 120 0.22 -14.23 -2.49
C THR A 120 -0.75 -13.13 -2.07
N THR A 121 -1.54 -13.35 -1.02
CA THR A 121 -2.46 -12.33 -0.49
C THR A 121 -1.69 -11.17 0.12
N SER A 122 -0.61 -11.46 0.86
CA SER A 122 0.32 -10.46 1.38
C SER A 122 0.85 -9.56 0.25
N HIS A 123 1.39 -10.15 -0.82
CA HIS A 123 1.92 -9.40 -1.96
C HIS A 123 0.87 -8.51 -2.63
N VAL A 124 -0.38 -8.97 -2.70
CA VAL A 124 -1.50 -8.15 -3.22
C VAL A 124 -1.77 -6.97 -2.29
N PHE A 125 -1.81 -7.17 -0.97
CA PHE A 125 -2.08 -6.10 -0.01
C PHE A 125 -0.98 -5.05 -0.06
N GLU A 126 0.27 -5.43 0.07
CA GLU A 126 1.41 -4.50 0.02
C GLU A 126 1.41 -3.64 -1.25
N ASN A 127 1.20 -4.25 -2.42
CA ASN A 127 1.11 -3.48 -3.67
C ASN A 127 -0.14 -2.58 -3.71
N LYS A 128 -1.22 -2.93 -3.01
CA LYS A 128 -2.38 -2.04 -2.85
C LYS A 128 -2.08 -0.90 -1.90
N GLY A 129 -1.35 -1.15 -0.81
CA GLY A 129 -0.83 -0.13 0.09
C GLY A 129 0.03 0.90 -0.66
N VAL A 130 1.03 0.44 -1.42
CA VAL A 130 1.85 1.30 -2.30
C VAL A 130 0.97 2.16 -3.21
N GLY A 131 0.06 1.54 -3.96
CA GLY A 131 -0.83 2.25 -4.88
C GLY A 131 -1.77 3.21 -4.18
N ALA A 132 -2.25 2.86 -2.99
CA ALA A 132 -3.15 3.67 -2.18
C ALA A 132 -2.48 4.94 -1.65
N TYR A 133 -1.28 4.81 -1.06
CA TYR A 133 -0.50 5.96 -0.59
C TYR A 133 -0.14 6.90 -1.72
N LEU A 134 0.36 6.37 -2.85
CA LEU A 134 0.70 7.18 -4.02
C LEU A 134 -0.54 7.85 -4.62
N GLY A 135 -1.66 7.13 -4.73
CA GLY A 135 -2.92 7.67 -5.24
C GLY A 135 -3.52 8.77 -4.36
N ALA A 136 -3.36 8.66 -3.04
CA ALA A 136 -3.85 9.64 -2.08
C ALA A 136 -2.94 10.86 -1.89
N ALA A 137 -1.65 10.75 -2.24
CA ALA A 137 -0.62 11.77 -1.96
C ALA A 137 -1.00 13.16 -2.46
N GLY A 138 -1.59 13.27 -3.66
CA GLY A 138 -2.00 14.55 -4.25
C GLY A 138 -3.14 15.28 -3.54
N TYR A 139 -3.86 14.61 -2.66
CA TYR A 139 -4.94 15.21 -1.86
C TYR A 139 -4.47 15.78 -0.54
N ILE A 140 -3.26 15.41 -0.06
CA ILE A 140 -2.69 15.87 1.20
C ILE A 140 -2.20 17.31 1.05
N LYS A 141 -2.75 18.22 1.85
CA LYS A 141 -2.40 19.64 1.84
C LYS A 141 -1.28 19.97 2.82
N ASN A 142 -1.24 19.30 3.96
CA ASN A 142 -0.21 19.50 4.97
C ASN A 142 1.08 18.77 4.56
N LYS A 143 2.16 19.53 4.36
CA LYS A 143 3.46 18.98 3.91
C LYS A 143 4.09 18.01 4.90
N ALA A 144 3.90 18.20 6.20
CA ALA A 144 4.42 17.27 7.21
C ALA A 144 3.68 15.93 7.17
N ILE A 145 2.35 15.94 6.93
CA ILE A 145 1.56 14.73 6.72
C ILE A 145 1.99 14.04 5.42
N LEU A 146 2.18 14.81 4.35
CA LEU A 146 2.65 14.25 3.08
C LEU A 146 4.02 13.58 3.22
N GLN A 147 4.94 14.21 3.97
CA GLN A 147 6.26 13.63 4.24
C GLN A 147 6.17 12.35 5.06
N ALA A 148 5.31 12.31 6.08
CA ALA A 148 5.07 11.10 6.87
C ALA A 148 4.45 9.98 6.02
N ALA A 149 3.45 10.30 5.19
CA ALA A 149 2.82 9.37 4.27
C ALA A 149 3.82 8.82 3.23
N ALA A 150 4.74 9.66 2.73
CA ALA A 150 5.82 9.22 1.85
C ALA A 150 6.81 8.27 2.56
N GLY A 151 6.98 8.42 3.87
CA GLY A 151 7.75 7.47 4.70
C GLY A 151 7.11 6.09 4.72
N ILE A 152 5.81 6.02 4.99
CA ILE A 152 5.06 4.75 4.96
C ILE A 152 5.07 4.17 3.54
N PHE A 153 4.70 4.94 2.52
CA PHE A 153 4.79 4.52 1.11
C PHE A 153 6.10 3.82 0.76
N GLY A 154 7.23 4.39 1.22
CA GLY A 154 8.55 3.80 0.98
C GLY A 154 8.77 2.47 1.71
N VAL A 155 8.11 2.24 2.83
CA VAL A 155 8.15 0.96 3.58
C VAL A 155 7.26 -0.06 2.91
N GLU A 156 6.03 0.30 2.52
CA GLU A 156 5.10 -0.56 1.76
C GLU A 156 5.76 -1.14 0.49
N ALA A 157 6.46 -0.29 -0.29
CA ALA A 157 7.17 -0.75 -1.47
C ALA A 157 8.27 -1.78 -1.14
N ARG A 158 8.92 -1.67 0.03
CA ARG A 158 9.91 -2.65 0.50
C ARG A 158 9.24 -3.93 0.97
N HIS A 159 8.11 -3.86 1.66
CA HIS A 159 7.32 -5.01 2.06
C HIS A 159 6.88 -5.81 0.83
N ALA A 160 6.28 -5.14 -0.17
CA ALA A 160 5.91 -5.74 -1.44
C ALA A 160 7.09 -6.46 -2.11
N ALA A 161 8.26 -5.81 -2.17
CA ALA A 161 9.46 -6.39 -2.75
C ALA A 161 9.98 -7.61 -1.97
N ILE A 162 9.97 -7.55 -0.63
CA ILE A 162 10.35 -8.69 0.22
C ILE A 162 9.43 -9.88 -0.06
N VAL A 163 8.11 -9.66 -0.04
CA VAL A 163 7.14 -10.74 -0.25
C VAL A 163 7.20 -11.28 -1.68
N GLY A 164 7.36 -10.41 -2.68
CA GLY A 164 7.57 -10.82 -4.07
C GLY A 164 8.81 -11.70 -4.25
N ASN A 165 9.91 -11.36 -3.54
CA ASN A 165 11.12 -12.18 -3.54
C ASN A 165 10.91 -13.53 -2.82
N LEU A 166 10.15 -13.58 -1.72
CA LEU A 166 9.80 -14.83 -1.05
C LEU A 166 8.92 -15.75 -1.92
N LEU A 167 8.15 -15.18 -2.81
CA LEU A 167 7.36 -15.89 -3.82
C LEU A 167 8.18 -16.30 -5.05
N ASN A 168 9.45 -15.91 -5.16
CA ASN A 168 10.32 -16.09 -6.33
C ASN A 168 9.71 -15.50 -7.62
N LEU A 169 9.09 -14.33 -7.52
CA LEU A 169 8.56 -13.61 -8.67
C LEU A 169 9.69 -13.02 -9.52
N HIS A 170 9.37 -12.66 -10.77
CA HIS A 170 10.29 -11.91 -11.62
C HIS A 170 10.69 -10.59 -10.97
N PRO A 171 11.93 -10.11 -11.18
CA PRO A 171 12.36 -8.85 -10.61
C PRO A 171 11.41 -7.71 -10.95
N GLU A 172 11.23 -7.38 -12.22
CA GLU A 172 10.33 -6.32 -12.68
C GLU A 172 8.95 -6.90 -13.04
N GLY A 173 7.88 -6.26 -12.59
CA GLY A 173 6.50 -6.74 -12.71
C GLY A 173 6.12 -7.82 -11.71
N GLY A 174 6.99 -8.08 -10.72
CA GLY A 174 6.75 -9.08 -9.68
C GLY A 174 7.33 -8.63 -8.32
N VAL A 175 8.67 -8.57 -8.19
CA VAL A 175 9.31 -8.08 -6.95
C VAL A 175 9.12 -6.57 -6.80
N TYR A 176 9.22 -5.83 -7.88
CA TYR A 176 8.89 -4.40 -7.98
C TYR A 176 8.17 -4.10 -9.30
N MET A 177 7.42 -3.00 -9.37
CA MET A 177 6.49 -2.77 -10.49
C MET A 177 7.12 -2.09 -11.72
N GLY A 178 8.42 -1.81 -11.72
CA GLY A 178 9.14 -1.15 -12.80
C GLY A 178 9.80 0.15 -12.35
N ALA A 179 10.12 1.02 -13.31
CA ALA A 179 10.84 2.28 -13.03
C ALA A 179 10.01 3.28 -12.18
N PHE A 180 8.70 3.13 -12.17
CA PHE A 180 7.77 4.00 -11.43
C PHE A 180 6.63 3.19 -10.83
N GLU A 181 6.24 3.55 -9.61
CA GLU A 181 5.01 3.06 -9.01
C GLU A 181 3.79 3.79 -9.59
N THR A 182 2.64 3.12 -9.57
CA THR A 182 1.39 3.67 -10.08
C THR A 182 0.39 3.89 -8.94
N GLY A 183 -0.07 5.15 -8.80
CA GLY A 183 -1.14 5.47 -7.86
C GLY A 183 -2.47 4.81 -8.25
N VAL A 184 -3.18 4.28 -7.25
CA VAL A 184 -4.48 3.64 -7.43
C VAL A 184 -5.55 4.53 -6.82
N THR A 185 -6.69 4.69 -7.51
CA THR A 185 -7.82 5.48 -7.00
C THR A 185 -8.42 4.86 -5.74
N LYS A 186 -8.95 5.68 -4.84
CA LYS A 186 -9.65 5.22 -3.63
C LYS A 186 -10.71 4.16 -3.94
N ALA A 187 -11.52 4.37 -4.97
CA ALA A 187 -12.56 3.45 -5.38
C ALA A 187 -12.00 2.06 -5.75
N ASN A 188 -10.90 2.02 -6.52
CA ASN A 188 -10.28 0.76 -6.93
C ASN A 188 -9.59 0.04 -5.76
N VAL A 189 -8.99 0.78 -4.83
CA VAL A 189 -8.42 0.18 -3.62
C VAL A 189 -9.53 -0.41 -2.75
N LEU A 190 -10.58 0.36 -2.46
CA LEU A 190 -11.69 -0.10 -1.65
C LEU A 190 -12.41 -1.31 -2.27
N ALA A 191 -12.58 -1.33 -3.59
CA ALA A 191 -13.13 -2.49 -4.30
C ALA A 191 -12.23 -3.74 -4.15
N ALA A 192 -10.91 -3.57 -4.15
CA ALA A 192 -9.97 -4.68 -4.00
C ALA A 192 -9.95 -5.26 -2.58
N VAL A 193 -10.16 -4.45 -1.54
CA VAL A 193 -10.17 -4.90 -0.14
C VAL A 193 -11.56 -5.25 0.39
N ALA A 194 -12.63 -4.83 -0.30
CA ALA A 194 -14.01 -5.10 0.10
C ALA A 194 -14.33 -6.57 0.38
N PRO A 195 -13.79 -7.55 -0.38
CA PRO A 195 -14.03 -8.98 -0.09
C PRO A 195 -13.56 -9.42 1.29
N PHE A 196 -12.60 -8.71 1.88
CA PHE A 196 -12.02 -9.03 3.19
C PHE A 196 -12.69 -8.30 4.36
N ILE A 197 -13.58 -7.33 4.07
CA ILE A 197 -14.31 -6.57 5.10
C ILE A 197 -15.69 -7.16 5.29
N VAL A 198 -15.99 -7.64 6.50
CA VAL A 198 -17.29 -8.22 6.83
C VAL A 198 -18.39 -7.13 6.73
N GLY A 199 -19.37 -7.38 5.87
CA GLY A 199 -20.49 -6.46 5.67
C GLY A 199 -20.29 -5.36 4.62
N ALA A 200 -19.09 -5.22 4.00
CA ALA A 200 -18.84 -4.23 2.96
C ALA A 200 -19.78 -4.37 1.74
N ASN A 201 -20.12 -5.60 1.38
CA ASN A 201 -21.06 -5.86 0.26
C ASN A 201 -22.49 -5.35 0.52
N LYS A 202 -22.87 -5.11 1.77
CA LYS A 202 -24.19 -4.52 2.10
C LYS A 202 -24.19 -2.99 1.95
N MET A 203 -23.04 -2.35 2.03
CA MET A 203 -22.92 -0.88 1.87
C MET A 203 -22.94 -0.45 0.40
N HIS A 204 -22.48 -1.29 -0.53
CA HIS A 204 -22.54 -0.99 -1.98
C HIS A 204 -23.99 -1.05 -2.52
N ALA A 205 -24.81 -1.94 -1.98
CA ALA A 205 -26.21 -2.07 -2.38
C ALA A 205 -27.11 -0.92 -1.87
N ALA A 206 -26.69 -0.21 -0.83
CA ALA A 206 -27.46 0.89 -0.24
C ALA A 206 -27.21 2.27 -0.89
N VAL A 207 -26.21 2.39 -1.76
CA VAL A 207 -25.84 3.64 -2.46
C VAL A 207 -26.42 3.70 -3.89
N THR A 208 -27.09 2.63 -4.34
CA THR A 208 -27.69 2.51 -5.70
C THR A 208 -29.24 2.58 -5.69
N LEU A 209 -29.84 3.17 -4.67
CA LEU A 209 -31.29 3.48 -4.64
C LEU A 209 -31.53 4.97 -4.56
#